data_9d57b9c37a1e598f0a405aa14a9afc17
#
_entry.id   9d57b9c37a1e598f0a405aa14a9afc17
#
_cell.length_a   1.000
_cell.length_b   1.000
_cell.length_c   1.000
_cell.angle_alpha   90.00
_cell.angle_beta   90.00
_cell.angle_gamma   90.00
#
_symmetry.space_group_name_H-M   'P 1'
#
loop_
_entity.id
_entity.type
_entity.pdbx_description
1 polymer ?
#
loop_
_entity_poly.entity_id
_entity_poly.type
_entity_poly.pdbx_seq_one_letter_code
_entity_poly.pdbx_strand_id
1 'polypeptide(L)'
;DWTRFDGTIPPTLLMHIKKLRFSLMGEVAHKYERVYKWYCRNLVNRFVILPSGEVTLQDRGNPSGQISTTMDNNMINYWLQAFEFKYLGLPGDEWIHFDTIVYGDDRLSTYRTLPADYISKVVAMYKDVFGMWVKP
;
A
#
# COMPACT_ATOMS: atom_id res chain seq x y z
N ASP A 1 0.31 1.54 -14.57
CA ASP A 1 0.16 0.11 -14.20
C ASP A 1 1.33 -0.31 -13.31
N TRP A 2 1.07 -1.20 -12.33
CA TRP A 2 2.06 -1.67 -11.38
C TRP A 2 2.73 -2.97 -11.80
N THR A 3 3.98 -3.12 -11.45
CA THR A 3 4.66 -4.41 -11.58
C THR A 3 4.63 -5.12 -10.23
N ARG A 4 3.78 -6.16 -10.10
CA ARG A 4 3.65 -6.99 -8.89
C ARG A 4 3.34 -6.16 -7.62
N PHE A 5 2.32 -5.30 -7.68
CA PHE A 5 1.94 -4.43 -6.55
C PHE A 5 1.91 -5.19 -5.22
N ASP A 6 1.11 -6.25 -5.14
CA ASP A 6 0.96 -7.05 -3.93
C ASP A 6 2.29 -7.56 -3.36
N GLY A 7 3.18 -8.02 -4.24
CA GLY A 7 4.47 -8.60 -3.84
C GLY A 7 5.54 -7.57 -3.46
N THR A 8 5.35 -6.31 -3.81
CA THR A 8 6.38 -5.26 -3.63
C THR A 8 6.08 -4.27 -2.51
N ILE A 9 4.91 -4.34 -1.89
CA ILE A 9 4.52 -3.47 -0.78
C ILE A 9 5.53 -3.61 0.38
N PRO A 10 6.17 -2.52 0.84
CA PRO A 10 7.08 -2.57 1.97
C PRO A 10 6.38 -3.01 3.27
N PRO A 11 7.04 -3.80 4.12
CA PRO A 11 6.48 -4.25 5.40
C PRO A 11 6.07 -3.08 6.31
N THR A 12 6.85 -2.00 6.31
CA THR A 12 6.55 -0.79 7.09
C THR A 12 5.25 -0.12 6.66
N LEU A 13 5.01 -0.05 5.35
CA LEU A 13 3.77 0.52 4.80
C LEU A 13 2.56 -0.37 5.12
N LEU A 14 2.67 -1.68 4.88
CA LEU A 14 1.61 -2.61 5.22
C LEU A 14 1.26 -2.56 6.72
N MET A 15 2.26 -2.54 7.60
CA MET A 15 2.06 -2.42 9.04
C MET A 15 1.45 -1.07 9.45
N HIS A 16 1.78 0.02 8.74
CA HIS A 16 1.16 1.32 8.96
C HIS A 16 -0.34 1.28 8.65
N ILE A 17 -0.72 0.73 7.52
CA ILE A 17 -2.13 0.56 7.14
C ILE A 17 -2.87 -0.37 8.12
N LYS A 18 -2.24 -1.46 8.57
CA LYS A 18 -2.83 -2.33 9.60
C LYS A 18 -3.08 -1.59 10.91
N LYS A 19 -2.16 -0.73 11.35
CA LYS A 19 -2.37 0.11 12.54
C LYS A 19 -3.51 1.11 12.34
N LEU A 20 -3.57 1.76 11.18
CA LEU A 20 -4.67 2.67 10.85
C LEU A 20 -6.02 1.94 10.88
N ARG A 21 -6.10 0.76 10.25
CA ARG A 21 -7.33 -0.06 10.31
C ARG A 21 -7.71 -0.42 11.74
N PHE A 22 -6.75 -0.79 12.57
CA PHE A 22 -7.01 -1.11 13.97
C PHE A 22 -7.60 0.08 14.73
N SER A 23 -7.07 1.29 14.51
CA SER A 23 -7.59 2.51 15.16
C SER A 23 -9.04 2.84 14.77
N LEU A 24 -9.49 2.36 13.60
CA LEU A 24 -10.87 2.56 13.11
C LEU A 24 -11.86 1.51 13.65
N MET A 25 -11.39 0.46 14.34
CA MET A 25 -12.26 -0.61 14.84
C MET A 25 -13.01 -0.27 16.15
N GLY A 26 -12.73 0.88 16.75
CA GLY A 26 -13.33 1.32 18.00
C GLY A 26 -12.88 0.53 19.24
N GLU A 27 -13.57 0.73 20.36
CA GLU A 27 -13.18 0.18 21.68
C GLU A 27 -13.13 -1.35 21.73
N VAL A 28 -13.99 -2.02 20.98
CA VAL A 28 -14.04 -3.50 20.94
C VAL A 28 -12.71 -4.10 20.46
N ALA A 29 -11.98 -3.37 19.63
CA ALA A 29 -10.70 -3.82 19.10
C ALA A 29 -9.64 -4.01 20.20
N HIS A 30 -9.65 -3.20 21.24
CA HIS A 30 -8.67 -3.27 22.33
C HIS A 30 -8.65 -4.65 23.01
N LYS A 31 -9.80 -5.27 23.13
CA LYS A 31 -9.90 -6.66 23.68
C LYS A 31 -9.11 -7.67 22.84
N TYR A 32 -9.00 -7.44 21.54
CA TYR A 32 -8.36 -8.36 20.60
C TYR A 32 -7.01 -7.87 20.07
N GLU A 33 -6.45 -6.81 20.67
CA GLU A 33 -5.20 -6.19 20.22
C GLU A 33 -4.05 -7.18 20.11
N ARG A 34 -3.91 -8.10 21.08
CA ARG A 34 -2.84 -9.11 21.08
C ARG A 34 -2.97 -10.06 19.89
N VAL A 35 -4.19 -10.52 19.59
CA VAL A 35 -4.47 -11.41 18.46
C VAL A 35 -4.25 -10.67 17.14
N TYR A 36 -4.70 -9.41 17.06
CA TYR A 36 -4.49 -8.58 15.86
C TYR A 36 -3.00 -8.34 15.58
N LYS A 37 -2.22 -8.01 16.59
CA LYS A 37 -0.76 -7.85 16.46
C LYS A 37 -0.07 -9.14 16.02
N TRP A 38 -0.50 -10.28 16.55
CA TRP A 38 -0.02 -11.59 16.13
C TRP A 38 -0.35 -11.86 14.67
N TYR A 39 -1.60 -11.65 14.27
CA TYR A 39 -2.04 -11.77 12.89
C TYR A 39 -1.21 -10.91 11.94
N CYS A 40 -1.03 -9.63 12.25
CA CYS A 40 -0.26 -8.71 11.40
C CYS A 40 1.20 -9.13 11.23
N ARG A 41 1.85 -9.61 12.31
CA ARG A 41 3.23 -10.09 12.23
C ARG A 41 3.36 -11.31 11.32
N ASN A 42 2.45 -12.27 11.46
CA ASN A 42 2.47 -13.49 10.63
C ASN A 42 1.99 -13.24 9.19
N LEU A 43 1.31 -12.15 8.94
CA LEU A 43 0.97 -11.72 7.60
C LEU A 43 2.18 -11.12 6.87
N VAL A 44 2.94 -10.29 7.58
CA VAL A 44 4.12 -9.60 7.03
C VAL A 44 5.31 -10.55 6.91
N ASN A 45 5.58 -11.32 7.99
CA ASN A 45 6.66 -12.31 8.01
C ASN A 45 6.01 -13.71 7.99
N ARG A 46 5.98 -14.34 6.84
CA ARG A 46 5.29 -15.62 6.62
C ARG A 46 6.16 -16.64 5.97
N PHE A 47 6.04 -17.89 6.44
CA PHE A 47 6.57 -19.02 5.71
C PHE A 47 5.64 -19.38 4.55
N VAL A 48 6.21 -19.61 3.38
CA VAL A 48 5.51 -19.99 2.17
C VAL A 48 6.11 -21.28 1.63
N ILE A 49 5.25 -22.25 1.34
CA ILE A 49 5.62 -23.50 0.66
C ILE A 49 5.48 -23.26 -0.83
N LEU A 50 6.56 -23.41 -1.56
CA LEU A 50 6.58 -23.32 -3.01
C LEU A 50 6.05 -24.62 -3.66
N PRO A 51 5.62 -24.59 -4.92
CA PRO A 51 5.20 -25.80 -5.64
C PRO A 51 6.27 -26.89 -5.70
N SER A 52 7.54 -26.51 -5.58
CA SER A 52 8.69 -27.44 -5.48
C SER A 52 8.78 -28.19 -4.14
N GLY A 53 7.99 -27.79 -3.13
CA GLY A 53 8.06 -28.28 -1.75
C GLY A 53 9.04 -27.53 -0.87
N GLU A 54 9.78 -26.57 -1.41
CA GLU A 54 10.67 -25.71 -0.63
C GLU A 54 9.88 -24.75 0.25
N VAL A 55 10.40 -24.50 1.45
CA VAL A 55 9.85 -23.49 2.37
C VAL A 55 10.74 -22.25 2.37
N THR A 56 10.14 -21.10 2.08
CA THR A 56 10.83 -19.82 2.10
C THR A 56 10.15 -18.86 3.08
N LEU A 57 10.93 -17.93 3.63
CA LEU A 57 10.42 -16.82 4.42
C LEU A 57 10.18 -15.62 3.49
N GLN A 58 8.95 -15.11 3.50
CA GLN A 58 8.62 -13.86 2.85
C GLN A 58 8.37 -12.81 3.92
N ASP A 59 9.06 -11.68 3.80
CA ASP A 59 9.02 -10.55 4.73
C ASP A 59 8.47 -9.27 4.08
N ARG A 60 7.93 -9.38 2.86
CA ARG A 60 7.43 -8.28 2.06
C ARG A 60 6.14 -8.66 1.33
N GLY A 61 5.37 -7.64 0.97
CA GLY A 61 4.16 -7.78 0.18
C GLY A 61 2.92 -8.15 1.00
N ASN A 62 1.77 -7.91 0.38
CA ASN A 62 0.46 -8.29 0.89
C ASN A 62 0.01 -9.56 0.18
N PRO A 63 -0.22 -10.68 0.87
CA PRO A 63 -0.55 -11.95 0.19
C PRO A 63 -1.87 -11.85 -0.58
N SER A 64 -1.84 -12.16 -1.87
CA SER A 64 -3.05 -12.32 -2.65
C SER A 64 -3.89 -13.45 -2.07
N GLY A 65 -5.21 -13.23 -1.95
CA GLY A 65 -6.15 -14.21 -1.41
C GLY A 65 -6.29 -14.24 0.12
N GLN A 66 -5.52 -13.43 0.88
CA GLN A 66 -5.86 -13.21 2.29
C GLN A 66 -7.15 -12.38 2.40
N ILE A 67 -7.91 -12.56 3.49
CA ILE A 67 -9.28 -12.05 3.63
C ILE A 67 -9.43 -10.51 3.45
N SER A 68 -8.39 -9.75 3.71
CA SER A 68 -8.44 -8.29 3.62
C SER A 68 -7.52 -7.68 2.57
N THR A 69 -6.99 -8.47 1.64
CA THR A 69 -6.03 -8.00 0.61
C THR A 69 -6.55 -6.79 -0.16
N THR A 70 -7.76 -6.89 -0.70
CA THR A 70 -8.35 -5.78 -1.49
C THR A 70 -8.51 -4.52 -0.65
N MET A 71 -8.99 -4.64 0.58
CA MET A 71 -9.15 -3.48 1.47
C MET A 71 -7.81 -2.86 1.85
N ASP A 72 -6.83 -3.69 2.16
CA ASP A 72 -5.48 -3.21 2.47
C ASP A 72 -4.86 -2.52 1.26
N ASN A 73 -4.97 -3.11 0.08
CA ASN A 73 -4.44 -2.54 -1.16
C ASN A 73 -5.12 -1.21 -1.53
N ASN A 74 -6.44 -1.10 -1.39
CA ASN A 74 -7.15 0.15 -1.59
C ASN A 74 -6.61 1.25 -0.68
N MET A 75 -6.45 0.95 0.61
CA MET A 75 -5.93 1.92 1.59
C MET A 75 -4.46 2.26 1.31
N ILE A 76 -3.64 1.28 0.96
CA ILE A 76 -2.23 1.49 0.58
C ILE A 76 -2.15 2.39 -0.65
N ASN A 77 -2.89 2.10 -1.70
CA ASN A 77 -2.86 2.84 -2.95
C ASN A 77 -3.32 4.30 -2.74
N TYR A 78 -4.38 4.49 -1.96
CA TYR A 78 -4.84 5.84 -1.60
C TYR A 78 -3.81 6.59 -0.74
N TRP A 79 -3.19 5.92 0.23
CA TRP A 79 -2.14 6.50 1.06
C TRP A 79 -0.90 6.87 0.23
N LEU A 80 -0.52 6.02 -0.71
CA LEU A 80 0.58 6.29 -1.64
C LEU A 80 0.31 7.54 -2.47
N GLN A 81 -0.93 7.76 -2.89
CA GLN A 81 -1.30 9.00 -3.60
C GLN A 81 -1.15 10.24 -2.73
N ALA A 82 -1.56 10.18 -1.45
CA ALA A 82 -1.32 11.27 -0.51
C ALA A 82 0.19 11.54 -0.33
N PHE A 83 0.98 10.48 -0.29
CA PHE A 83 2.44 10.59 -0.23
C PHE A 83 3.02 11.25 -1.48
N GLU A 84 2.54 10.90 -2.70
CA GLU A 84 2.93 11.55 -3.96
C GLU A 84 2.77 13.07 -3.87
N PHE A 85 1.59 13.53 -3.44
CA PHE A 85 1.29 14.96 -3.30
C PHE A 85 2.30 15.66 -2.40
N LYS A 86 2.57 15.06 -1.24
CA LYS A 86 3.48 15.63 -0.26
C LYS A 86 4.93 15.61 -0.73
N TYR A 87 5.36 14.49 -1.29
CA TYR A 87 6.74 14.28 -1.74
C TYR A 87 7.11 15.17 -2.93
N LEU A 88 6.18 15.32 -3.87
CA LEU A 88 6.40 16.14 -5.06
C LEU A 88 6.13 17.65 -4.83
N GLY A 89 5.70 18.02 -3.62
CA GLY A 89 5.40 19.40 -3.29
C GLY A 89 4.21 19.98 -4.06
N LEU A 90 3.23 19.14 -4.39
CA LEU A 90 2.01 19.61 -5.04
C LEU A 90 1.22 20.52 -4.08
N PRO A 91 0.55 21.58 -4.60
CA PRO A 91 -0.24 22.48 -3.77
C PRO A 91 -1.31 21.73 -2.96
N GLY A 92 -1.54 22.16 -1.71
CA GLY A 92 -2.53 21.51 -0.84
C GLY A 92 -3.97 21.61 -1.34
N ASP A 93 -4.28 22.63 -2.12
CA ASP A 93 -5.57 22.80 -2.78
C ASP A 93 -5.80 21.78 -3.91
N GLU A 94 -4.76 21.27 -4.56
CA GLU A 94 -4.90 20.17 -5.50
C GLU A 94 -5.44 18.90 -4.82
N TRP A 95 -5.02 18.61 -3.58
CA TRP A 95 -5.53 17.49 -2.80
C TRP A 95 -7.05 17.57 -2.53
N ILE A 96 -7.58 18.77 -2.38
CA ILE A 96 -9.01 18.99 -2.10
C ILE A 96 -9.86 18.81 -3.37
N HIS A 97 -9.26 19.03 -4.53
CA HIS A 97 -9.96 19.09 -5.81
C HIS A 97 -9.73 17.91 -6.75
N PHE A 98 -8.92 16.93 -6.35
CA PHE A 98 -8.79 15.72 -7.14
C PHE A 98 -9.87 14.70 -6.77
N ASP A 99 -10.27 13.91 -7.76
CA ASP A 99 -11.08 12.73 -7.54
C ASP A 99 -10.26 11.48 -7.85
N THR A 100 -10.49 10.41 -7.12
CA THR A 100 -9.81 9.14 -7.33
C THR A 100 -10.73 7.96 -7.10
N ILE A 101 -10.60 6.96 -7.95
CA ILE A 101 -11.20 5.64 -7.79
C ILE A 101 -10.06 4.64 -7.66
N VAL A 102 -10.12 3.82 -6.61
CA VAL A 102 -9.10 2.81 -6.32
C VAL A 102 -9.76 1.43 -6.20
N TYR A 103 -9.18 0.45 -6.89
CA TYR A 103 -9.55 -0.95 -6.74
C TYR A 103 -8.30 -1.82 -6.76
N GLY A 104 -7.88 -2.25 -5.56
CA GLY A 104 -6.63 -2.99 -5.41
C GLY A 104 -5.42 -2.16 -5.80
N ASP A 105 -4.71 -2.60 -6.81
CA ASP A 105 -3.58 -1.89 -7.42
C ASP A 105 -4.00 -0.87 -8.48
N ASP A 106 -5.17 -1.01 -9.06
CA ASP A 106 -5.68 -0.06 -10.05
C ASP A 106 -6.10 1.26 -9.40
N ARG A 107 -5.74 2.36 -10.04
CA ARG A 107 -6.12 3.72 -9.64
C ARG A 107 -6.37 4.59 -10.86
N LEU A 108 -7.51 5.26 -10.86
CA LEU A 108 -7.85 6.33 -11.80
C LEU A 108 -8.04 7.62 -11.02
N SER A 109 -7.29 8.65 -11.37
CA SER A 109 -7.32 9.93 -10.68
C SER A 109 -7.43 11.08 -11.67
N THR A 110 -8.17 12.13 -11.27
CA THR A 110 -8.24 13.39 -12.02
C THR A 110 -7.44 14.46 -11.30
N TYR A 111 -6.81 15.33 -12.06
CA TYR A 111 -6.04 16.47 -11.57
C TYR A 111 -6.38 17.71 -12.36
N ARG A 112 -6.34 18.88 -11.74
CA ARG A 112 -6.47 20.15 -12.45
C ARG A 112 -5.21 20.48 -13.23
N THR A 113 -4.07 20.33 -12.56
CA THR A 113 -2.78 20.68 -13.13
C THR A 113 -1.72 19.71 -12.61
N LEU A 114 -0.98 19.11 -13.52
CA LEU A 114 0.17 18.28 -13.18
C LEU A 114 1.44 18.91 -13.77
N PRO A 115 2.57 18.87 -13.06
CA PRO A 115 3.86 19.22 -13.63
C PRO A 115 4.18 18.34 -14.84
N ALA A 116 4.86 18.90 -15.84
CA ALA A 116 5.23 18.16 -17.05
C ALA A 116 6.07 16.91 -16.78
N ASP A 117 6.87 16.92 -15.70
CA ASP A 117 7.74 15.84 -15.27
C ASP A 117 7.12 14.95 -14.17
N TYR A 118 5.81 15.09 -13.91
CA TYR A 118 5.12 14.37 -12.84
C TYR A 118 5.31 12.84 -12.94
N ILE A 119 5.06 12.26 -14.11
CA ILE A 119 5.14 10.80 -14.31
C ILE A 119 6.55 10.29 -14.01
N SER A 120 7.59 10.94 -14.55
CA SER A 120 8.97 10.52 -14.30
C SER A 120 9.38 10.63 -12.83
N LYS A 121 8.94 11.69 -12.14
CA LYS A 121 9.17 11.87 -10.70
C LYS A 121 8.44 10.82 -9.86
N VAL A 122 7.20 10.49 -10.20
CA VAL A 122 6.42 9.46 -9.50
C VAL A 122 7.09 8.08 -9.67
N VAL A 123 7.48 7.72 -10.88
CA VAL A 123 8.17 6.45 -11.15
C VAL A 123 9.47 6.36 -10.34
N ALA A 124 10.28 7.41 -10.34
CA ALA A 124 11.52 7.47 -9.56
C ALA A 124 11.25 7.36 -8.05
N MET A 125 10.29 8.13 -7.54
CA MET A 125 9.89 8.10 -6.14
C MET A 125 9.49 6.70 -5.68
N TYR A 126 8.62 6.02 -6.41
CA TYR A 126 8.19 4.67 -6.03
C TYR A 126 9.32 3.68 -5.99
N LYS A 127 10.22 3.74 -6.97
CA LYS A 127 11.40 2.89 -7.01
C LYS A 127 12.34 3.19 -5.84
N ASP A 128 12.69 4.45 -5.63
CA ASP A 128 13.77 4.84 -4.72
C ASP A 128 13.32 4.83 -3.24
N VAL A 129 12.08 5.23 -2.96
CA VAL A 129 11.55 5.30 -1.59
C VAL A 129 10.93 3.98 -1.14
N PHE A 130 10.18 3.32 -2.00
CA PHE A 130 9.39 2.15 -1.62
C PHE A 130 9.92 0.83 -2.21
N GLY A 131 10.83 0.88 -3.19
CA GLY A 131 11.25 -0.30 -3.95
C GLY A 131 10.06 -0.95 -4.67
N MET A 132 9.16 -0.12 -5.20
CA MET A 132 7.99 -0.51 -5.97
C MET A 132 8.13 0.01 -7.41
N TRP A 133 7.61 -0.73 -8.39
CA TRP A 133 7.77 -0.39 -9.80
C TRP A 133 6.43 -0.08 -10.44
N VAL A 134 6.32 1.12 -10.99
CA VAL A 134 5.22 1.57 -11.84
C VAL A 134 5.73 1.61 -13.28
N LYS A 135 4.94 1.06 -14.20
CA LYS A 135 5.21 1.22 -15.64
C LYS A 135 4.90 2.66 -16.05
N PRO A 136 5.75 3.27 -16.87
CA PRO A 136 5.52 4.62 -17.39
C PRO A 136 4.27 4.70 -18.27
#